data_f9d55a52871959c156ee451aea083acc
#
_entry.id   f9d55a52871959c156ee451aea083acc
#
_cell.length_a   1.000
_cell.length_b   1.000
_cell.length_c   1.000
_cell.angle_alpha   90.00
_cell.angle_beta   90.00
_cell.angle_gamma   90.00
#
_symmetry.space_group_name_H-M   'P 1'
#
loop_
_entity.id
_entity.type
_entity.pdbx_description
1 polymer ?
#
loop_
_entity_poly.entity_id
_entity_poly.type
_entity_poly.pdbx_seq_one_letter_code
_entity_poly.pdbx_strand_id
1 'polypeptide(L)'
;MFDLEKLKDNNAIFWIFRFPEFRKIAAECGWAIAIHGSAIHDLDLMAMPWVENHTGADELAQRLADTEQLSNRRPYVKSKPGDKPNGRIVYTIFVGGTYIDMNVIEKD
;
A
#
# COMPACT_ATOMS: atom_id res chain seq x y z
N MET A 1 16.56 -10.01 -17.39
CA MET A 1 15.55 -11.05 -17.56
C MET A 1 14.86 -11.34 -16.24
N PHE A 2 13.56 -11.49 -16.29
CA PHE A 2 12.73 -11.73 -15.12
C PHE A 2 12.88 -13.19 -14.69
N ASP A 3 13.32 -13.40 -13.46
CA ASP A 3 13.52 -14.76 -12.95
C ASP A 3 12.37 -15.14 -12.02
N LEU A 4 11.42 -15.90 -12.54
CA LEU A 4 10.24 -16.33 -11.78
C LEU A 4 10.60 -17.23 -10.61
N GLU A 5 11.67 -18.01 -10.71
CA GLU A 5 12.06 -18.88 -9.62
C GLU A 5 12.51 -18.09 -8.38
N LYS A 6 13.21 -16.98 -8.62
CA LYS A 6 13.60 -16.11 -7.51
C LYS A 6 12.42 -15.37 -6.91
N LEU A 7 11.45 -15.00 -7.74
CA LEU A 7 10.28 -14.25 -7.27
C LEU A 7 9.22 -15.14 -6.64
N LYS A 8 9.27 -16.43 -6.95
CA LYS A 8 8.31 -17.42 -6.47
C LYS A 8 8.22 -17.45 -4.95
N ASP A 9 9.35 -17.26 -4.27
CA ASP A 9 9.41 -17.28 -2.82
C ASP A 9 9.27 -15.88 -2.21
N ASN A 10 8.97 -14.90 -3.05
CA ASN A 10 8.88 -13.51 -2.64
C ASN A 10 7.42 -13.08 -2.55
N ASN A 11 6.99 -12.64 -1.37
CA ASN A 11 5.63 -12.19 -1.16
C ASN A 11 5.24 -11.01 -2.04
N ALA A 12 6.21 -10.20 -2.46
CA ALA A 12 5.92 -9.03 -3.29
C ALA A 12 5.30 -9.38 -4.63
N ILE A 13 5.66 -10.54 -5.22
CA ILE A 13 5.10 -10.91 -6.51
C ILE A 13 3.59 -11.15 -6.41
N PHE A 14 3.14 -11.71 -5.29
CA PHE A 14 1.72 -11.91 -5.04
C PHE A 14 0.98 -10.58 -5.10
N TRP A 15 1.56 -9.54 -4.49
CA TRP A 15 0.94 -8.22 -4.44
C TRP A 15 0.99 -7.50 -5.77
N ILE A 16 2.02 -7.76 -6.58
CA ILE A 16 2.10 -7.19 -7.92
C ILE A 16 0.91 -7.67 -8.76
N PHE A 17 0.55 -8.96 -8.66
CA PHE A 17 -0.60 -9.48 -9.38
C PHE A 17 -1.92 -8.92 -8.86
N ARG A 18 -1.95 -8.48 -7.60
CA ARG A 18 -3.14 -7.87 -7.00
C ARG A 18 -3.21 -6.37 -7.20
N PHE A 19 -2.15 -5.78 -7.73
CA PHE A 19 -2.06 -4.33 -7.87
C PHE A 19 -3.20 -3.70 -8.67
N PRO A 20 -3.68 -4.28 -9.78
CA PRO A 20 -4.81 -3.70 -10.52
C PRO A 20 -6.06 -3.53 -9.65
N GLU A 21 -6.32 -4.47 -8.75
CA GLU A 21 -7.43 -4.37 -7.81
C GLU A 21 -7.22 -3.23 -6.82
N PHE A 22 -5.99 -3.11 -6.31
CA PHE A 22 -5.64 -2.01 -5.40
C PHE A 22 -5.81 -0.66 -6.08
N ARG A 23 -5.41 -0.55 -7.34
CA ARG A 23 -5.57 0.70 -8.11
C ARG A 23 -7.05 1.07 -8.26
N LYS A 24 -7.88 0.09 -8.49
CA LYS A 24 -9.32 0.33 -8.62
C LYS A 24 -9.90 0.88 -7.32
N ILE A 25 -9.54 0.26 -6.19
CA ILE A 25 -10.00 0.73 -4.88
C ILE A 25 -9.50 2.13 -4.60
N ALA A 26 -8.23 2.39 -4.89
CA ALA A 26 -7.67 3.72 -4.69
C ALA A 26 -8.42 4.76 -5.53
N ALA A 27 -8.72 4.44 -6.79
CA ALA A 27 -9.47 5.34 -7.65
C ALA A 27 -10.85 5.66 -7.08
N GLU A 28 -11.53 4.66 -6.51
CA GLU A 28 -12.82 4.86 -5.85
C GLU A 28 -12.72 5.81 -4.66
N CYS A 29 -11.57 5.82 -4.00
CA CYS A 29 -11.29 6.72 -2.88
C CYS A 29 -10.80 8.09 -3.32
N GLY A 30 -10.57 8.28 -4.62
CA GLY A 30 -10.01 9.52 -5.13
C GLY A 30 -8.51 9.62 -5.00
N TRP A 31 -7.83 8.48 -4.94
CA TRP A 31 -6.38 8.38 -4.80
C TRP A 31 -5.74 7.68 -5.98
N ALA A 32 -4.50 8.08 -6.28
CA ALA A 32 -3.64 7.37 -7.22
C ALA A 32 -2.56 6.65 -6.44
N ILE A 33 -2.27 5.42 -6.83
CA ILE A 33 -1.18 4.66 -6.21
C ILE A 33 -0.25 4.14 -7.28
N ALA A 34 1.02 3.97 -6.91
CA ALA A 34 2.05 3.44 -7.81
C ALA A 34 2.99 2.55 -7.01
N ILE A 35 3.56 1.57 -7.68
CA ILE A 35 4.59 0.73 -7.06
C ILE A 35 5.88 1.51 -7.03
N HIS A 36 6.53 1.49 -5.87
CA HIS A 36 7.79 2.17 -5.64
C HIS A 36 8.86 1.14 -5.28
N GLY A 37 10.09 1.38 -5.71
CA GLY A 37 11.19 0.49 -5.38
C GLY A 37 11.24 -0.74 -6.26
N SER A 38 12.00 -1.75 -5.83
CA SER A 38 12.28 -2.93 -6.64
C SER A 38 11.21 -4.01 -6.57
N ALA A 39 10.38 -4.00 -5.53
CA ALA A 39 9.40 -5.04 -5.25
C ALA A 39 10.03 -6.43 -5.13
N ILE A 40 11.32 -6.51 -4.79
CA ILE A 40 11.99 -7.80 -4.65
C ILE A 40 11.65 -8.46 -3.32
N HIS A 41 11.69 -7.72 -2.22
CA HIS A 41 11.42 -8.26 -0.89
C HIS A 41 10.06 -7.85 -0.37
N ASP A 42 9.74 -6.58 -0.48
CA ASP A 42 8.50 -6.00 0.00
C ASP A 42 7.86 -5.17 -1.09
N LEU A 43 6.55 -5.06 -1.06
CA LEU A 43 5.86 -4.15 -1.97
C LEU A 43 5.74 -2.80 -1.29
N ASP A 44 6.34 -1.79 -1.90
CA ASP A 44 6.22 -0.41 -1.48
C ASP A 44 5.34 0.33 -2.45
N LEU A 45 4.37 1.05 -1.92
CA LEU A 45 3.46 1.86 -2.72
C LEU A 45 3.65 3.33 -2.38
N MET A 46 3.42 4.17 -3.37
CA MET A 46 3.26 5.60 -3.16
C MET A 46 1.81 5.95 -3.45
N ALA A 47 1.21 6.73 -2.59
CA ALA A 47 -0.19 7.13 -2.73
C ALA A 47 -0.31 8.64 -2.65
N MET A 48 -1.10 9.22 -3.56
CA MET A 48 -1.34 10.66 -3.55
C MET A 48 -2.80 10.93 -3.89
N PRO A 49 -3.41 11.97 -3.30
CA PRO A 49 -4.77 12.34 -3.67
C PRO A 49 -4.83 12.76 -5.14
N TRP A 50 -5.86 12.32 -5.84
CA TRP A 50 -6.01 12.62 -7.26
C TRP A 50 -7.09 13.66 -7.53
N VAL A 51 -8.12 13.70 -6.69
CA VAL A 51 -9.24 14.64 -6.83
C VAL A 51 -9.50 15.32 -5.49
N GLU A 52 -10.21 16.45 -5.52
CA GLU A 52 -10.43 17.23 -4.29
C GLU A 52 -11.28 16.51 -3.25
N ASN A 53 -12.26 15.74 -3.69
CA ASN A 53 -13.16 15.05 -2.79
C ASN A 53 -12.68 13.64 -2.44
N HIS A 54 -11.37 13.45 -2.40
CA HIS A 54 -10.79 12.16 -2.01
C HIS A 54 -11.07 11.85 -0.54
N THR A 55 -11.02 10.57 -0.21
CA THR A 55 -11.13 10.14 1.19
C THR A 55 -9.86 10.51 1.96
N GLY A 56 -9.89 10.36 3.27
CA GLY A 56 -8.67 10.41 4.05
C GLY A 56 -7.80 9.18 3.75
N ALA A 57 -6.52 9.29 4.07
CA ALA A 57 -5.58 8.20 3.85
C ALA A 57 -5.90 6.99 4.74
N ASP A 58 -6.44 7.22 5.94
CA ASP A 58 -6.83 6.12 6.83
C ASP A 58 -7.90 5.25 6.19
N GLU A 59 -8.88 5.85 5.53
CA GLU A 59 -9.93 5.08 4.86
C GLU A 59 -9.36 4.31 3.67
N LEU A 60 -8.45 4.90 2.92
CA LEU A 60 -7.78 4.20 1.82
C LEU A 60 -7.04 2.97 2.36
N ALA A 61 -6.25 3.13 3.42
CA ALA A 61 -5.52 2.02 4.01
C ALA A 61 -6.47 0.92 4.49
N GLN A 62 -7.58 1.30 5.14
CA GLN A 62 -8.56 0.34 5.62
C GLN A 62 -9.19 -0.44 4.46
N ARG A 63 -9.57 0.25 3.39
CA ARG A 63 -10.20 -0.41 2.25
C ARG A 63 -9.24 -1.35 1.52
N LEU A 64 -7.96 -0.99 1.43
CA LEU A 64 -6.96 -1.90 0.87
C LEU A 64 -6.78 -3.13 1.75
N ALA A 65 -6.75 -2.95 3.06
CA ALA A 65 -6.61 -4.05 4.00
C ALA A 65 -7.83 -4.99 3.93
N ASP A 66 -9.01 -4.43 3.75
CA ASP A 66 -10.26 -5.20 3.73
C ASP A 66 -10.34 -6.16 2.54
N THR A 67 -9.57 -5.92 1.47
CA THR A 67 -9.62 -6.79 0.29
C THR A 67 -9.25 -8.24 0.60
N GLU A 68 -8.46 -8.45 1.63
CA GLU A 68 -7.97 -9.80 1.95
C GLU A 68 -8.84 -10.51 2.98
N GLN A 69 -9.75 -9.81 3.64
CA GLN A 69 -10.68 -10.38 4.59
C GLN A 69 -10.03 -11.31 5.63
N LEU A 70 -8.75 -11.17 5.82
CA LEU A 70 -8.07 -11.93 6.85
C LEU A 70 -8.34 -11.24 8.18
N SER A 71 -8.68 -12.04 9.18
CA SER A 71 -9.04 -11.50 10.48
C SER A 71 -7.82 -10.95 11.20
N ASN A 72 -7.28 -9.86 10.68
CA ASN A 72 -6.23 -9.13 11.36
C ASN A 72 -6.87 -8.16 12.33
N ARG A 73 -6.54 -8.31 13.61
CA ARG A 73 -7.00 -7.38 14.63
C ARG A 73 -6.52 -5.97 14.35
N ARG A 74 -5.46 -5.86 13.55
CA ARG A 74 -4.82 -4.59 13.22
C ARG A 74 -4.59 -4.57 11.73
N PRO A 75 -5.52 -3.99 10.95
CA PRO A 75 -5.41 -3.99 9.49
C PRO A 75 -4.24 -3.15 8.98
N TYR A 76 -3.84 -2.12 9.70
CA TYR A 76 -2.69 -1.32 9.34
C TYR A 76 -2.12 -0.63 10.57
N VAL A 77 -0.86 -0.17 10.44
CA VAL A 77 -0.21 0.69 11.41
C VAL A 77 0.25 1.94 10.68
N LYS A 78 -0.12 3.10 11.22
CA LYS A 78 0.29 4.39 10.67
C LYS A 78 1.53 4.87 11.41
N SER A 79 2.53 5.35 10.67
CA SER A 79 3.72 5.92 11.30
C SER A 79 3.35 7.20 12.07
N LYS A 80 4.11 7.48 13.12
CA LYS A 80 3.90 8.71 13.89
C LYS A 80 4.49 9.90 13.14
N PRO A 81 3.94 11.10 13.33
CA PRO A 81 4.54 12.30 12.74
C PRO A 81 6.01 12.40 13.14
N GLY A 82 6.87 12.63 12.14
CA GLY A 82 8.30 12.77 12.37
C GLY A 82 9.11 11.48 12.36
N ASP A 83 8.46 10.30 12.34
CA ASP A 83 9.16 9.02 12.30
C ASP A 83 9.92 8.81 10.99
N LYS A 84 9.42 9.38 9.90
CA LYS A 84 10.00 9.17 8.58
C LYS A 84 10.57 10.47 8.03
N PRO A 85 11.64 10.39 7.19
CA PRO A 85 12.22 11.58 6.60
C PRO A 85 11.21 12.39 5.78
N ASN A 86 11.40 13.70 5.74
CA ASN A 86 10.63 14.63 4.93
C ASN A 86 9.15 14.69 5.32
N GLY A 87 8.83 14.34 6.56
CA GLY A 87 7.46 14.45 7.06
C GLY A 87 6.48 13.48 6.44
N ARG A 88 6.95 12.49 5.69
CA ARG A 88 6.05 11.54 5.04
C ARG A 88 5.42 10.61 6.08
N ILE A 89 4.23 10.15 5.75
CA ILE A 89 3.48 9.19 6.56
C ILE A 89 3.48 7.86 5.82
N VAL A 90 3.74 6.78 6.54
CA VAL A 90 3.73 5.44 5.97
C VAL A 90 2.67 4.62 6.68
N TYR A 91 1.83 3.96 5.89
CA TYR A 91 0.88 2.99 6.39
C TYR A 91 1.41 1.60 6.09
N THR A 92 1.66 0.81 7.13
CA THR A 92 2.04 -0.58 6.96
C THR A 92 0.77 -1.40 7.03
N ILE A 93 0.37 -1.98 5.90
CA ILE A 93 -0.88 -2.71 5.78
C ILE A 93 -0.57 -4.20 5.89
N PHE A 94 -1.13 -4.85 6.91
CA PHE A 94 -0.84 -6.25 7.18
C PHE A 94 -1.84 -7.14 6.45
N VAL A 95 -1.32 -8.12 5.74
CA VAL A 95 -2.14 -9.03 4.96
C VAL A 95 -1.53 -10.43 5.06
N GLY A 96 -2.23 -11.33 5.74
CA GLY A 96 -1.71 -12.68 5.95
C GLY A 96 -0.42 -12.63 6.77
N GLY A 97 0.63 -13.24 6.34
CA GLY A 97 1.91 -13.22 7.02
C GLY A 97 2.87 -12.18 6.47
N THR A 98 2.39 -11.23 5.69
CA THR A 98 3.22 -10.23 5.04
C THR A 98 2.63 -8.84 5.21
N TYR A 99 3.27 -7.84 4.60
CA TYR A 99 2.79 -6.46 4.68
C TYR A 99 3.15 -5.67 3.42
N ILE A 100 2.44 -4.56 3.24
CA ILE A 100 2.68 -3.58 2.19
C ILE A 100 2.94 -2.26 2.88
N ASP A 101 3.99 -1.55 2.46
CA ASP A 101 4.25 -0.20 2.96
C ASP A 101 3.71 0.82 1.96
N MET A 102 2.73 1.60 2.38
CA MET A 102 2.13 2.65 1.56
C MET A 102 2.60 4.01 2.05
N ASN A 103 3.42 4.67 1.23
CA ASN A 103 3.93 5.99 1.51
C ASN A 103 2.94 7.02 1.00
N VAL A 104 2.44 7.86 1.89
CA VAL A 104 1.43 8.85 1.52
C VAL A 104 2.07 10.19 1.24
N ILE A 105 1.79 10.73 0.08
CA ILE A 105 2.17 12.08 -0.30
C ILE A 105 0.89 12.89 -0.29
N GLU A 106 0.70 13.67 0.75
CA GLU A 106 -0.51 14.46 0.92
C GLU A 106 -0.12 15.93 0.98
N LYS A 107 -0.76 16.70 0.12
CA LYS A 107 -0.51 18.13 0.06
C LYS A 107 -1.41 18.84 1.05
N ASP A 108 -0.84 19.72 1.83
CA ASP A 108 -1.59 20.51 2.80
C ASP A 108 -2.61 21.44 2.14
#